data_2a619cf13becc04be2547b0e26225d31
#
_entry.id   2a619cf13becc04be2547b0e26225d31
#
_cell.length_a   1.000
_cell.length_b   1.000
_cell.length_c   1.000
_cell.angle_alpha   90.00
_cell.angle_beta   90.00
_cell.angle_gamma   90.00
#
_symmetry.space_group_name_H-M   'P 1'
#
loop_
_entity.id
_entity.type
_entity.pdbx_description
1 polymer ?
#
loop_
_entity_poly.entity_id
_entity_poly.type
_entity_poly.pdbx_seq_one_letter_code
_entity_poly.pdbx_strand_id
1 'polypeptide(L)'
;NPSDVKKISNIIKRYWNKEFGFHAHDNCGLALQNALTAIEYGARWIDSTIQGMGRGAGNVSTESLLMEFCHLGVHSGRPRCQLEASEKFKDLKRKYSWGPNPYYHFAANHSIHPTYVQSLLSEKRYQNSDLFSILEAISRSPASSFSEKNLREAAYGSGEGNNGTGAWNASGWLENKNILLIGSGPSVEDYKEAISLYSQRNDSFVVVLNVNRKVRGLKIDAAVVCNQKRALLDAEEYKELGCPIVLPVENLRKELGTILQNLDILDYGLEIKAGSFDIRKNGCSLNSPLAVGYALSVLTEANPKEIKLVGFDGYDFRDP
;
A
#
# COMPACT_ATOMS: atom_id res chain seq x y z
N ASN A 1 7.51 -24.50 0.14
CA ASN A 1 7.66 -25.13 1.47
C ASN A 1 8.48 -26.44 1.36
N PRO A 2 8.99 -27.03 2.48
CA PRO A 2 9.84 -28.24 2.46
C PRO A 2 9.20 -29.44 1.73
N SER A 3 7.89 -29.62 1.86
CA SER A 3 7.18 -30.72 1.18
C SER A 3 7.27 -30.63 -0.34
N ASP A 4 7.18 -29.42 -0.88
CA ASP A 4 7.28 -29.20 -2.33
C ASP A 4 8.73 -29.35 -2.81
N VAL A 5 9.71 -28.90 -2.03
CA VAL A 5 11.13 -29.12 -2.31
C VAL A 5 11.42 -30.61 -2.39
N LYS A 6 10.95 -31.40 -1.43
CA LYS A 6 11.05 -32.87 -1.45
C LYS A 6 10.47 -33.47 -2.73
N LYS A 7 9.24 -33.09 -3.10
CA LYS A 7 8.57 -33.60 -4.31
C LYS A 7 9.39 -33.27 -5.57
N ILE A 8 9.80 -32.01 -5.71
CA ILE A 8 10.56 -31.54 -6.89
C ILE A 8 11.92 -32.23 -6.95
N SER A 9 12.65 -32.35 -5.83
CA SER A 9 13.95 -33.04 -5.79
C SER A 9 13.83 -34.51 -6.20
N ASN A 10 12.78 -35.21 -5.78
CA ASN A 10 12.51 -36.58 -6.20
C ASN A 10 12.18 -36.69 -7.70
N ILE A 11 11.47 -35.72 -8.25
CA ILE A 11 11.20 -35.65 -9.71
C ILE A 11 12.52 -35.45 -10.46
N ILE A 12 13.35 -34.48 -10.02
CA ILE A 12 14.65 -34.19 -10.63
C ILE A 12 15.49 -35.48 -10.66
N LYS A 13 15.65 -36.19 -9.54
CA LYS A 13 16.41 -37.42 -9.47
C LYS A 13 15.91 -38.53 -10.40
N ARG A 14 14.63 -38.57 -10.73
CA ARG A 14 14.05 -39.55 -11.65
C ARG A 14 14.42 -39.30 -13.09
N TYR A 15 14.53 -38.04 -13.51
CA TYR A 15 14.72 -37.64 -14.88
C TYR A 15 16.08 -37.01 -15.19
N TRP A 16 16.88 -36.72 -14.17
CA TRP A 16 18.18 -36.07 -14.28
C TRP A 16 19.22 -36.83 -13.47
N ASN A 17 20.19 -37.42 -14.13
CA ASN A 17 21.21 -38.29 -13.52
C ASN A 17 22.51 -37.55 -13.11
N LYS A 18 22.54 -36.25 -13.23
CA LYS A 18 23.67 -35.40 -12.81
C LYS A 18 23.37 -34.66 -11.52
N GLU A 19 24.36 -33.95 -10.99
CA GLU A 19 24.19 -33.08 -9.84
C GLU A 19 23.24 -31.93 -10.15
N PHE A 20 22.53 -31.46 -9.13
CA PHE A 20 21.67 -30.28 -9.20
C PHE A 20 21.89 -29.41 -7.98
N GLY A 21 21.59 -28.11 -8.15
CA GLY A 21 21.61 -27.11 -7.10
C GLY A 21 20.24 -26.62 -6.71
N PHE A 22 20.20 -25.84 -5.65
CA PHE A 22 18.97 -25.24 -5.15
C PHE A 22 19.19 -23.77 -4.78
N HIS A 23 18.31 -22.92 -5.27
CA HIS A 23 18.24 -21.50 -4.98
C HIS A 23 16.91 -21.22 -4.27
N ALA A 24 16.96 -20.70 -3.02
CA ALA A 24 15.78 -20.44 -2.20
C ALA A 24 15.58 -18.96 -1.94
N HIS A 25 14.40 -18.45 -2.30
CA HIS A 25 13.90 -17.17 -1.84
C HIS A 25 13.21 -17.30 -0.48
N ASP A 26 13.23 -16.21 0.31
CA ASP A 26 12.76 -16.24 1.70
C ASP A 26 11.38 -15.59 1.90
N ASN A 27 10.52 -15.64 0.89
CA ASN A 27 9.20 -14.99 0.92
C ASN A 27 8.36 -15.39 2.16
N CYS A 28 8.45 -16.66 2.58
CA CYS A 28 7.73 -17.19 3.75
C CYS A 28 8.60 -17.41 4.98
N GLY A 29 9.86 -16.94 4.99
CA GLY A 29 10.79 -17.22 6.09
C GLY A 29 11.27 -18.70 6.14
N LEU A 30 11.16 -19.43 5.03
CA LEU A 30 11.45 -20.86 4.95
C LEU A 30 12.70 -21.20 4.10
N ALA A 31 13.45 -20.18 3.66
CA ALA A 31 14.56 -20.39 2.74
C ALA A 31 15.60 -21.35 3.30
N LEU A 32 16.01 -21.20 4.57
CA LEU A 32 16.96 -22.10 5.24
C LEU A 32 16.42 -23.52 5.31
N GLN A 33 15.19 -23.70 5.78
CA GLN A 33 14.58 -25.02 5.89
C GLN A 33 14.42 -25.70 4.52
N ASN A 34 14.06 -24.93 3.50
CA ASN A 34 13.96 -25.42 2.12
C ASN A 34 15.33 -25.85 1.59
N ALA A 35 16.40 -25.08 1.87
CA ALA A 35 17.77 -25.42 1.48
C ALA A 35 18.26 -26.70 2.14
N LEU A 36 18.05 -26.86 3.46
CA LEU A 36 18.40 -28.08 4.19
C LEU A 36 17.62 -29.29 3.66
N THR A 37 16.33 -29.13 3.38
CA THR A 37 15.53 -30.19 2.74
C THR A 37 16.07 -30.53 1.35
N ALA A 38 16.46 -29.53 0.53
CA ALA A 38 17.04 -29.81 -0.79
C ALA A 38 18.33 -30.64 -0.70
N ILE A 39 19.20 -30.36 0.28
CA ILE A 39 20.42 -31.12 0.57
C ILE A 39 20.09 -32.56 0.97
N GLU A 40 19.16 -32.75 1.90
CA GLU A 40 18.68 -34.07 2.33
C GLU A 40 18.18 -34.89 1.14
N TYR A 41 17.50 -34.23 0.20
CA TYR A 41 16.99 -34.85 -1.03
C TYR A 41 17.94 -34.76 -2.21
N GLY A 42 19.23 -34.46 -2.01
CA GLY A 42 20.34 -34.70 -2.94
C GLY A 42 20.81 -33.50 -3.73
N ALA A 43 20.42 -32.28 -3.41
CA ALA A 43 21.07 -31.10 -3.96
C ALA A 43 22.53 -31.03 -3.49
N ARG A 44 23.45 -30.73 -4.40
CA ARG A 44 24.88 -30.62 -4.14
C ARG A 44 25.37 -29.20 -4.03
N TRP A 45 24.60 -28.26 -4.57
CA TRP A 45 24.91 -26.83 -4.62
C TRP A 45 23.78 -26.05 -3.99
N ILE A 46 24.10 -25.14 -3.09
CA ILE A 46 23.13 -24.25 -2.47
C ILE A 46 23.59 -22.80 -2.65
N ASP A 47 22.76 -22.00 -3.28
CA ASP A 47 23.00 -20.56 -3.35
C ASP A 47 22.61 -19.90 -2.03
N SER A 48 23.49 -19.05 -1.51
CA SER A 48 23.22 -18.26 -0.30
C SER A 48 23.89 -16.90 -0.39
N THR A 49 23.41 -15.95 0.38
CA THR A 49 23.93 -14.59 0.38
C THR A 49 24.13 -14.09 1.81
N ILE A 50 25.08 -13.15 2.01
CA ILE A 50 25.32 -12.54 3.32
C ILE A 50 24.05 -11.83 3.77
N GLN A 51 23.60 -12.11 5.01
CA GLN A 51 22.35 -11.65 5.60
C GLN A 51 21.09 -11.91 4.75
N GLY A 52 21.14 -12.91 3.88
CA GLY A 52 20.06 -13.20 2.96
C GLY A 52 19.84 -12.10 1.91
N MET A 53 20.87 -11.32 1.56
CA MET A 53 20.75 -10.20 0.61
C MET A 53 20.13 -10.66 -0.71
N GLY A 54 19.08 -9.95 -1.16
CA GLY A 54 18.39 -10.24 -2.40
C GLY A 54 17.23 -9.29 -2.63
N ARG A 55 16.57 -9.43 -3.79
CA ARG A 55 15.35 -8.65 -4.04
C ARG A 55 14.24 -9.05 -3.08
N GLY A 56 13.50 -8.06 -2.60
CA GLY A 56 12.30 -8.28 -1.80
C GLY A 56 12.59 -9.03 -0.50
N ALA A 57 12.04 -10.23 -0.36
CA ALA A 57 12.22 -11.06 0.84
C ALA A 57 13.64 -11.66 0.99
N GLY A 58 14.48 -11.49 -0.03
CA GLY A 58 15.84 -12.02 0.01
C GLY A 58 15.95 -13.53 -0.24
N ASN A 59 17.09 -14.09 0.16
CA ASN A 59 17.53 -15.45 -0.09
C ASN A 59 17.89 -16.16 1.21
N VAL A 60 18.39 -17.38 1.12
CA VAL A 60 19.04 -18.07 2.24
C VAL A 60 20.22 -17.24 2.76
N SER A 61 20.28 -17.05 4.09
CA SER A 61 21.43 -16.43 4.75
C SER A 61 22.61 -17.40 4.80
N THR A 62 23.76 -16.97 4.30
CA THR A 62 25.01 -17.75 4.35
C THR A 62 25.42 -18.08 5.78
N GLU A 63 25.28 -17.14 6.71
CA GLU A 63 25.62 -17.30 8.10
C GLU A 63 24.78 -18.40 8.74
N SER A 64 23.47 -18.36 8.52
CA SER A 64 22.54 -19.37 9.07
C SER A 64 22.82 -20.75 8.49
N LEU A 65 23.05 -20.84 7.19
CA LEU A 65 23.35 -22.10 6.52
C LEU A 65 24.65 -22.73 7.05
N LEU A 66 25.70 -21.93 7.21
CA LEU A 66 26.98 -22.41 7.76
C LEU A 66 26.90 -22.79 9.24
N MET A 67 26.08 -22.09 10.03
CA MET A 67 25.81 -22.49 11.43
C MET A 67 25.16 -23.85 11.50
N GLU A 68 24.15 -24.11 10.64
CA GLU A 68 23.52 -25.43 10.56
C GLU A 68 24.50 -26.51 10.11
N PHE A 69 25.38 -26.22 9.15
CA PHE A 69 26.41 -27.18 8.74
C PHE A 69 27.42 -27.47 9.84
N CYS A 70 27.78 -26.50 10.68
CA CYS A 70 28.60 -26.74 11.86
C CYS A 70 27.86 -27.59 12.89
N HIS A 71 26.57 -27.29 13.13
CA HIS A 71 25.74 -28.04 14.06
C HIS A 71 25.58 -29.54 13.64
N LEU A 72 25.40 -29.76 12.35
CA LEU A 72 25.28 -31.11 11.77
C LEU A 72 26.62 -31.83 11.60
N GLY A 73 27.75 -31.21 11.95
CA GLY A 73 29.07 -31.77 11.78
C GLY A 73 29.58 -31.91 10.34
N VAL A 74 28.88 -31.25 9.40
CA VAL A 74 29.22 -31.25 7.96
C VAL A 74 30.37 -30.27 7.67
N HIS A 75 30.50 -29.23 8.49
CA HIS A 75 31.54 -28.21 8.38
C HIS A 75 32.28 -28.04 9.69
N SER A 76 33.62 -28.10 9.65
CA SER A 76 34.48 -27.96 10.83
C SER A 76 34.96 -26.53 11.11
N GLY A 77 34.60 -25.58 10.24
CA GLY A 77 34.98 -24.18 10.37
C GLY A 77 34.23 -23.47 11.50
N ARG A 78 34.86 -22.43 12.05
CA ARG A 78 34.16 -21.52 12.97
C ARG A 78 33.49 -20.40 12.14
N PRO A 79 32.18 -20.12 12.31
CA PRO A 79 31.45 -19.14 11.52
C PRO A 79 31.80 -17.66 11.85
N ARG A 80 32.91 -17.41 12.54
CA ARG A 80 33.33 -16.08 13.00
C ARG A 80 33.53 -15.11 11.84
N CYS A 81 34.26 -15.52 10.81
CA CYS A 81 34.55 -14.62 9.66
C CYS A 81 33.27 -14.24 8.91
N GLN A 82 32.29 -15.16 8.84
CA GLN A 82 31.00 -14.89 8.22
C GLN A 82 30.16 -13.92 9.05
N LEU A 83 30.24 -14.01 10.39
CA LEU A 83 29.58 -13.06 11.28
C LEU A 83 30.21 -11.67 11.18
N GLU A 84 31.55 -11.58 11.11
CA GLU A 84 32.25 -10.31 10.90
C GLU A 84 31.92 -9.69 9.53
N ALA A 85 31.78 -10.52 8.49
CA ALA A 85 31.30 -10.07 7.18
C ALA A 85 29.85 -9.56 7.25
N SER A 86 28.99 -10.29 7.96
CA SER A 86 27.59 -9.96 8.16
C SER A 86 27.40 -8.56 8.77
N GLU A 87 28.24 -8.20 9.76
CA GLU A 87 28.18 -6.86 10.37
C GLU A 87 28.33 -5.72 9.33
N LYS A 88 29.19 -5.90 8.32
CA LYS A 88 29.40 -4.91 7.27
C LYS A 88 28.19 -4.72 6.35
N PHE A 89 27.27 -5.68 6.31
CA PHE A 89 26.04 -5.62 5.51
C PHE A 89 24.83 -5.05 6.26
N LYS A 90 24.94 -4.79 7.57
CA LYS A 90 23.82 -4.28 8.38
C LYS A 90 23.27 -2.97 7.85
N ASP A 91 24.13 -2.02 7.48
CA ASP A 91 23.69 -0.72 6.97
C ASP A 91 23.06 -0.84 5.59
N LEU A 92 23.57 -1.73 4.74
CA LEU A 92 22.94 -2.04 3.47
C LEU A 92 21.56 -2.66 3.67
N LYS A 93 21.43 -3.61 4.61
CA LYS A 93 20.13 -4.21 4.93
C LYS A 93 19.13 -3.18 5.44
N ARG A 94 19.57 -2.27 6.30
CA ARG A 94 18.73 -1.17 6.79
C ARG A 94 18.31 -0.24 5.64
N LYS A 95 19.25 0.10 4.74
CA LYS A 95 18.99 1.00 3.61
C LYS A 95 18.03 0.39 2.57
N TYR A 96 18.19 -0.88 2.23
CA TYR A 96 17.45 -1.54 1.17
C TYR A 96 16.32 -2.44 1.67
N SER A 97 16.23 -2.65 2.98
CA SER A 97 15.12 -3.32 3.68
C SER A 97 14.73 -4.69 3.10
N TRP A 98 15.70 -5.50 2.64
CA TRP A 98 15.40 -6.85 2.22
C TRP A 98 15.14 -7.77 3.43
N GLY A 99 14.32 -8.78 3.24
CA GLY A 99 13.99 -9.78 4.25
C GLY A 99 12.52 -10.16 4.20
N PRO A 100 12.15 -11.27 4.86
CA PRO A 100 10.75 -11.70 4.94
C PRO A 100 9.93 -10.69 5.74
N ASN A 101 8.70 -10.47 5.27
CA ASN A 101 7.71 -9.66 5.98
C ASN A 101 6.30 -10.19 5.67
N PRO A 102 5.25 -9.72 6.38
CA PRO A 102 3.89 -10.22 6.19
C PRO A 102 3.36 -10.06 4.76
N TYR A 103 3.77 -9.03 4.03
CA TYR A 103 3.31 -8.78 2.65
C TYR A 103 3.89 -9.79 1.66
N TYR A 104 5.17 -10.14 1.77
CA TYR A 104 5.78 -11.21 0.95
C TYR A 104 5.21 -12.57 1.30
N HIS A 105 4.92 -12.82 2.57
CA HIS A 105 4.27 -14.06 3.01
C HIS A 105 2.87 -14.19 2.39
N PHE A 106 2.07 -13.13 2.48
CA PHE A 106 0.74 -13.09 1.85
C PHE A 106 0.84 -13.30 0.33
N ALA A 107 1.73 -12.58 -0.33
CA ALA A 107 1.93 -12.68 -1.78
C ALA A 107 2.32 -14.10 -2.21
N ALA A 108 3.23 -14.76 -1.48
CA ALA A 108 3.65 -16.12 -1.77
C ALA A 108 2.50 -17.14 -1.65
N ASN A 109 1.67 -17.01 -0.60
CA ASN A 109 0.53 -17.90 -0.38
C ASN A 109 -0.58 -17.73 -1.43
N HIS A 110 -0.66 -16.57 -2.07
CA HIS A 110 -1.66 -16.25 -3.10
C HIS A 110 -1.09 -16.22 -4.52
N SER A 111 0.13 -16.75 -4.72
CA SER A 111 0.80 -16.77 -6.04
C SER A 111 0.92 -15.39 -6.70
N ILE A 112 1.10 -14.34 -5.89
CA ILE A 112 1.31 -12.97 -6.34
C ILE A 112 2.81 -12.74 -6.58
N HIS A 113 3.16 -12.20 -7.74
CA HIS A 113 4.55 -11.91 -8.08
C HIS A 113 5.16 -10.88 -7.11
N PRO A 114 6.37 -11.11 -6.54
CA PRO A 114 6.96 -10.24 -5.49
C PRO A 114 7.14 -8.78 -5.89
N THR A 115 7.21 -8.47 -7.17
CA THR A 115 7.31 -7.08 -7.66
C THR A 115 6.10 -6.23 -7.27
N TYR A 116 4.90 -6.80 -7.12
CA TYR A 116 3.75 -6.07 -6.61
C TYR A 116 4.01 -5.54 -5.19
N VAL A 117 4.55 -6.39 -4.31
CA VAL A 117 4.92 -5.99 -2.95
C VAL A 117 6.00 -4.91 -2.97
N GLN A 118 7.04 -5.09 -3.80
CA GLN A 118 8.12 -4.09 -3.94
C GLN A 118 7.59 -2.74 -4.38
N SER A 119 6.75 -2.70 -5.43
CA SER A 119 6.15 -1.47 -5.93
C SER A 119 5.29 -0.79 -4.87
N LEU A 120 4.49 -1.56 -4.14
CA LEU A 120 3.64 -1.03 -3.08
C LEU A 120 4.44 -0.47 -1.90
N LEU A 121 5.47 -1.18 -1.44
CA LEU A 121 6.33 -0.75 -0.32
C LEU A 121 7.21 0.47 -0.68
N SER A 122 7.50 0.69 -1.96
CA SER A 122 8.24 1.88 -2.41
C SER A 122 7.41 3.16 -2.38
N GLU A 123 6.08 3.04 -2.31
CA GLU A 123 5.14 4.15 -2.32
C GLU A 123 4.77 4.59 -0.91
N LYS A 124 5.45 5.61 -0.39
CA LYS A 124 5.26 6.13 1.00
C LYS A 124 3.83 6.63 1.30
N ARG A 125 2.99 6.81 0.29
CA ARG A 125 1.59 7.25 0.45
C ARG A 125 0.65 6.17 1.01
N TYR A 126 1.02 4.88 0.92
CA TYR A 126 0.20 3.79 1.41
C TYR A 126 0.47 3.48 2.87
N GLN A 127 -0.60 3.36 3.65
CA GLN A 127 -0.54 2.80 5.00
C GLN A 127 -0.59 1.27 4.94
N ASN A 128 -0.27 0.61 6.05
CA ASN A 128 -0.27 -0.86 6.12
C ASN A 128 -1.62 -1.48 5.71
N SER A 129 -2.73 -0.86 6.09
CA SER A 129 -4.09 -1.26 5.69
C SER A 129 -4.32 -1.18 4.19
N ASP A 130 -3.81 -0.12 3.54
CA ASP A 130 -3.92 0.06 2.10
C ASP A 130 -3.16 -1.04 1.36
N LEU A 131 -1.93 -1.35 1.82
CA LEU A 131 -1.08 -2.39 1.23
C LEU A 131 -1.78 -3.77 1.22
N PHE A 132 -2.36 -4.19 2.34
CA PHE A 132 -3.08 -5.46 2.41
C PHE A 132 -4.33 -5.46 1.54
N SER A 133 -5.13 -4.40 1.55
CA SER A 133 -6.34 -4.29 0.72
C SER A 133 -6.03 -4.37 -0.77
N ILE A 134 -4.92 -3.75 -1.21
CA ILE A 134 -4.48 -3.81 -2.60
C ILE A 134 -4.01 -5.23 -2.94
N LEU A 135 -3.22 -5.87 -2.07
CA LEU A 135 -2.77 -7.25 -2.27
C LEU A 135 -3.93 -8.25 -2.31
N GLU A 136 -4.94 -8.09 -1.46
CA GLU A 136 -6.18 -8.88 -1.51
C GLU A 136 -6.92 -8.68 -2.83
N ALA A 137 -6.99 -7.45 -3.33
CA ALA A 137 -7.60 -7.21 -4.64
C ALA A 137 -6.82 -7.87 -5.77
N ILE A 138 -5.48 -7.83 -5.73
CA ILE A 138 -4.60 -8.51 -6.69
C ILE A 138 -4.80 -10.03 -6.63
N SER A 139 -4.97 -10.61 -5.42
CA SER A 139 -5.11 -12.07 -5.26
C SER A 139 -6.36 -12.67 -5.91
N ARG A 140 -7.34 -11.83 -6.26
CA ARG A 140 -8.60 -12.25 -6.92
C ARG A 140 -8.46 -12.48 -8.43
N SER A 141 -7.29 -12.17 -8.99
CA SER A 141 -6.96 -12.34 -10.43
C SER A 141 -5.62 -13.04 -10.59
N PRO A 142 -5.32 -13.68 -11.73
CA PRO A 142 -4.00 -14.22 -11.97
C PRO A 142 -2.91 -13.16 -11.83
N ALA A 143 -1.98 -13.35 -10.90
CA ALA A 143 -0.95 -12.38 -10.52
C ALA A 143 0.47 -12.97 -10.46
N SER A 144 0.71 -14.13 -11.08
CA SER A 144 2.01 -14.80 -11.12
C SER A 144 3.06 -14.05 -11.96
N SER A 145 2.63 -13.10 -12.78
CA SER A 145 3.48 -12.12 -13.47
C SER A 145 3.07 -10.71 -13.09
N PHE A 146 4.04 -9.79 -13.06
CA PHE A 146 3.76 -8.38 -12.73
C PHE A 146 3.09 -7.66 -13.91
N SER A 147 2.04 -6.90 -13.60
CA SER A 147 1.35 -6.01 -14.53
C SER A 147 1.06 -4.67 -13.82
N GLU A 148 1.57 -3.59 -14.37
CA GLU A 148 1.32 -2.25 -13.86
C GLU A 148 -0.18 -1.88 -13.97
N LYS A 149 -0.85 -2.33 -15.03
CA LYS A 149 -2.30 -2.18 -15.20
C LYS A 149 -3.05 -2.83 -14.03
N ASN A 150 -2.75 -4.09 -13.72
CA ASN A 150 -3.39 -4.81 -12.62
C ASN A 150 -3.11 -4.15 -11.26
N LEU A 151 -1.89 -3.62 -11.06
CA LEU A 151 -1.57 -2.89 -9.84
C LEU A 151 -2.41 -1.62 -9.70
N ARG A 152 -2.55 -0.85 -10.76
CA ARG A 152 -3.39 0.37 -10.78
C ARG A 152 -4.86 0.04 -10.55
N GLU A 153 -5.40 -0.96 -11.24
CA GLU A 153 -6.79 -1.40 -11.04
C GLU A 153 -7.04 -1.91 -9.62
N ALA A 154 -6.10 -2.63 -9.04
CA ALA A 154 -6.20 -3.10 -7.66
C ALA A 154 -6.13 -1.94 -6.65
N ALA A 155 -5.30 -0.93 -6.91
CA ALA A 155 -5.13 0.22 -6.02
C ALA A 155 -6.28 1.22 -6.10
N TYR A 156 -6.84 1.43 -7.30
CA TYR A 156 -7.77 2.54 -7.57
C TYR A 156 -9.14 2.10 -8.07
N GLY A 157 -9.31 0.83 -8.42
CA GLY A 157 -10.47 0.31 -9.14
C GLY A 157 -10.27 0.31 -10.66
N SER A 158 -11.03 -0.53 -11.35
CA SER A 158 -11.07 -0.53 -12.82
C SER A 158 -11.78 0.74 -13.27
N GLY A 159 -11.05 1.65 -13.90
CA GLY A 159 -11.62 2.87 -14.49
C GLY A 159 -12.42 2.61 -15.78
N GLU A 160 -12.53 1.36 -16.21
CA GLU A 160 -13.25 0.99 -17.43
C GLU A 160 -14.76 1.09 -17.20
N GLY A 161 -15.40 2.03 -17.89
CA GLY A 161 -16.85 2.21 -17.89
C GLY A 161 -17.39 3.35 -17.03
N ASN A 162 -16.54 4.04 -16.28
CA ASN A 162 -16.96 5.21 -15.51
C ASN A 162 -16.82 6.48 -16.36
N ASN A 163 -17.94 7.16 -16.58
CA ASN A 163 -17.95 8.45 -17.28
C ASN A 163 -17.64 9.65 -16.36
N GLY A 164 -17.25 9.39 -15.12
CA GLY A 164 -16.92 10.39 -14.13
C GLY A 164 -18.11 11.25 -13.70
N THR A 165 -19.31 10.67 -13.69
CA THR A 165 -20.56 11.36 -13.36
C THR A 165 -21.16 10.72 -12.10
N GLY A 166 -21.42 11.52 -11.07
CA GLY A 166 -22.11 11.09 -9.84
C GLY A 166 -23.54 11.59 -9.81
N ALA A 167 -24.28 11.16 -8.77
CA ALA A 167 -25.65 11.54 -8.57
C ALA A 167 -25.84 12.92 -7.95
N TRP A 168 -24.80 13.49 -7.32
CA TRP A 168 -24.85 14.78 -6.65
C TRP A 168 -24.26 15.91 -7.48
N ASN A 169 -24.91 17.07 -7.44
CA ASN A 169 -24.47 18.30 -8.10
C ASN A 169 -23.78 19.20 -7.08
N ALA A 170 -22.50 19.49 -7.29
CA ALA A 170 -21.69 20.30 -6.40
C ALA A 170 -21.82 21.82 -6.65
N SER A 171 -22.45 22.24 -7.78
CA SER A 171 -22.50 23.66 -8.16
C SER A 171 -23.13 24.52 -7.08
N GLY A 172 -22.37 25.51 -6.60
CA GLY A 172 -22.83 26.47 -5.60
C GLY A 172 -22.98 25.90 -4.17
N TRP A 173 -22.57 24.66 -3.91
CA TRP A 173 -22.68 24.02 -2.58
C TRP A 173 -22.06 24.86 -1.45
N LEU A 174 -20.95 25.52 -1.73
CA LEU A 174 -20.20 26.30 -0.73
C LEU A 174 -20.09 27.79 -1.14
N GLU A 175 -21.06 28.27 -1.90
CA GLU A 175 -21.05 29.64 -2.35
C GLU A 175 -20.88 30.66 -1.21
N ASN A 176 -19.97 31.61 -1.39
CA ASN A 176 -19.59 32.62 -0.40
C ASN A 176 -18.97 32.11 0.91
N LYS A 177 -18.62 30.80 1.03
CA LYS A 177 -17.94 30.26 2.20
C LYS A 177 -16.42 30.42 2.11
N ASN A 178 -15.78 30.63 3.26
CA ASN A 178 -14.32 30.48 3.41
C ASN A 178 -14.03 29.03 3.70
N ILE A 179 -13.22 28.38 2.89
CA ILE A 179 -12.90 26.95 3.02
C ILE A 179 -11.51 26.78 3.63
N LEU A 180 -11.42 25.88 4.62
CA LEU A 180 -10.15 25.38 5.13
C LEU A 180 -10.04 23.91 4.75
N LEU A 181 -9.24 23.59 3.70
CA LEU A 181 -8.97 22.24 3.28
C LEU A 181 -7.74 21.71 4.00
N ILE A 182 -7.93 20.61 4.78
CA ILE A 182 -6.88 20.03 5.62
C ILE A 182 -6.42 18.70 5.02
N GLY A 183 -5.15 18.65 4.63
CA GLY A 183 -4.43 17.44 4.25
C GLY A 183 -3.92 16.64 5.46
N SER A 184 -3.14 15.59 5.20
CA SER A 184 -2.60 14.69 6.24
C SER A 184 -1.11 14.89 6.53
N GLY A 185 -0.51 15.99 6.05
CA GLY A 185 0.89 16.31 6.28
C GLY A 185 1.27 16.41 7.77
N PRO A 186 2.55 16.26 8.13
CA PRO A 186 3.02 16.28 9.52
C PRO A 186 2.70 17.58 10.26
N SER A 187 2.79 18.73 9.59
CA SER A 187 2.53 20.04 10.19
C SER A 187 1.13 20.20 10.79
N VAL A 188 0.15 19.39 10.39
CA VAL A 188 -1.21 19.44 10.94
C VAL A 188 -1.22 19.14 12.45
N GLU A 189 -0.40 18.21 12.89
CA GLU A 189 -0.28 17.85 14.30
C GLU A 189 0.41 18.95 15.11
N ASP A 190 1.51 19.50 14.56
CA ASP A 190 2.30 20.55 15.19
C ASP A 190 1.51 21.85 15.38
N TYR A 191 0.65 22.19 14.42
CA TYR A 191 -0.13 23.44 14.40
C TYR A 191 -1.63 23.26 14.66
N LYS A 192 -2.05 22.14 15.26
CA LYS A 192 -3.45 21.80 15.47
C LYS A 192 -4.25 22.89 16.19
N GLU A 193 -3.69 23.47 17.27
CA GLU A 193 -4.33 24.55 18.02
C GLU A 193 -4.50 25.81 17.17
N ALA A 194 -3.48 26.19 16.41
CA ALA A 194 -3.54 27.34 15.51
C ALA A 194 -4.58 27.12 14.40
N ILE A 195 -4.68 25.91 13.83
CA ILE A 195 -5.69 25.54 12.85
C ILE A 195 -7.10 25.68 13.45
N SER A 196 -7.31 25.20 14.68
CA SER A 196 -8.57 25.30 15.39
C SER A 196 -8.99 26.76 15.61
N LEU A 197 -8.08 27.57 16.16
CA LEU A 197 -8.31 28.99 16.39
C LEU A 197 -8.59 29.74 15.08
N TYR A 198 -7.84 29.41 14.03
CA TYR A 198 -8.04 30.02 12.71
C TYR A 198 -9.43 29.71 12.14
N SER A 199 -9.85 28.44 12.15
CA SER A 199 -11.15 28.01 11.62
C SER A 199 -12.32 28.71 12.34
N GLN A 200 -12.24 28.84 13.66
CA GLN A 200 -13.24 29.50 14.49
C GLN A 200 -13.32 31.03 14.22
N ARG A 201 -12.16 31.70 14.20
CA ARG A 201 -12.10 33.16 14.00
C ARG A 201 -12.58 33.62 12.61
N ASN A 202 -12.40 32.77 11.61
CA ASN A 202 -12.74 33.10 10.22
C ASN A 202 -14.05 32.44 9.75
N ASP A 203 -14.81 31.81 10.65
CA ASP A 203 -16.02 31.06 10.32
C ASP A 203 -15.80 30.14 9.11
N SER A 204 -14.68 29.39 9.14
CA SER A 204 -14.27 28.56 8.00
C SER A 204 -15.08 27.28 7.96
N PHE A 205 -15.54 26.90 6.79
CA PHE A 205 -16.06 25.57 6.51
C PHE A 205 -14.87 24.60 6.36
N VAL A 206 -14.75 23.66 7.29
CA VAL A 206 -13.58 22.77 7.40
C VAL A 206 -13.81 21.49 6.62
N VAL A 207 -12.97 21.27 5.60
CA VAL A 207 -12.97 20.07 4.76
C VAL A 207 -11.70 19.26 5.03
N VAL A 208 -11.82 17.97 5.25
CA VAL A 208 -10.66 17.08 5.43
C VAL A 208 -10.50 16.11 4.27
N LEU A 209 -9.25 15.78 3.94
CA LEU A 209 -8.94 14.70 3.00
C LEU A 209 -8.85 13.37 3.75
N ASN A 210 -9.69 12.41 3.35
CA ASN A 210 -9.83 11.11 4.00
C ASN A 210 -10.15 11.24 5.51
N VAL A 211 -10.07 10.15 6.27
CA VAL A 211 -10.07 10.22 7.73
C VAL A 211 -8.73 10.76 8.20
N ASN A 212 -8.74 11.95 8.76
CA ASN A 212 -7.53 12.58 9.28
C ASN A 212 -7.53 12.53 10.81
N ARG A 213 -6.87 11.51 11.37
CA ARG A 213 -6.79 11.31 12.83
C ARG A 213 -6.04 12.42 13.58
N LYS A 214 -5.20 13.20 12.87
CA LYS A 214 -4.43 14.32 13.42
C LYS A 214 -5.34 15.50 13.83
N VAL A 215 -6.52 15.60 13.21
CA VAL A 215 -7.48 16.68 13.50
C VAL A 215 -8.59 16.29 14.50
N ARG A 216 -8.44 15.18 15.23
CA ARG A 216 -9.41 14.79 16.26
C ARG A 216 -9.68 15.94 17.23
N GLY A 217 -10.96 16.26 17.45
CA GLY A 217 -11.40 17.38 18.29
C GLY A 217 -11.58 18.71 17.56
N LEU A 218 -11.25 18.82 16.27
CA LEU A 218 -11.71 19.91 15.40
C LEU A 218 -13.15 19.62 14.93
N LYS A 219 -13.94 20.68 14.77
CA LYS A 219 -15.20 20.56 14.05
C LYS A 219 -14.90 20.37 12.57
N ILE A 220 -15.33 19.26 12.00
CA ILE A 220 -15.22 18.95 10.58
C ILE A 220 -16.59 19.12 9.95
N ASP A 221 -16.68 19.87 8.88
CA ASP A 221 -17.94 20.16 8.21
C ASP A 221 -18.17 19.24 6.99
N ALA A 222 -17.10 18.72 6.37
CA ALA A 222 -17.18 17.69 5.33
C ALA A 222 -15.86 16.89 5.20
N ALA A 223 -15.95 15.66 4.72
CA ALA A 223 -14.80 14.87 4.32
C ALA A 223 -14.83 14.59 2.81
N VAL A 224 -13.66 14.55 2.17
CA VAL A 224 -13.52 14.24 0.73
C VAL A 224 -12.63 13.03 0.56
N VAL A 225 -13.13 12.00 -0.13
CA VAL A 225 -12.47 10.71 -0.32
C VAL A 225 -12.57 10.29 -1.77
N CYS A 226 -11.45 10.15 -2.47
CA CYS A 226 -11.46 9.67 -3.85
C CYS A 226 -11.21 8.16 -3.95
N ASN A 227 -10.66 7.53 -2.92
CA ASN A 227 -10.37 6.10 -2.90
C ASN A 227 -11.51 5.34 -2.19
N GLN A 228 -12.31 4.63 -2.97
CA GLN A 228 -13.46 3.88 -2.49
C GLN A 228 -13.09 2.80 -1.46
N LYS A 229 -11.96 2.09 -1.65
CA LYS A 229 -11.49 1.07 -0.70
C LYS A 229 -11.15 1.69 0.64
N ARG A 230 -10.53 2.85 0.63
CA ARG A 230 -10.22 3.58 1.86
C ARG A 230 -11.49 4.05 2.56
N ALA A 231 -12.49 4.50 1.81
CA ALA A 231 -13.78 4.88 2.37
C ALA A 231 -14.44 3.71 3.13
N LEU A 232 -14.22 2.48 2.70
CA LEU A 232 -14.77 1.29 3.36
C LEU A 232 -13.98 0.90 4.60
N LEU A 233 -12.66 0.93 4.52
CA LEU A 233 -11.80 0.62 5.66
C LEU A 233 -12.03 1.59 6.82
N ASP A 234 -12.26 2.85 6.50
CA ASP A 234 -12.45 3.93 7.46
C ASP A 234 -13.95 4.23 7.71
N ALA A 235 -14.90 3.37 7.29
CA ALA A 235 -16.34 3.64 7.33
C ALA A 235 -16.87 3.93 8.75
N GLU A 236 -16.40 3.22 9.76
CA GLU A 236 -16.81 3.47 11.16
C GLU A 236 -16.30 4.83 11.65
N GLU A 237 -15.08 5.22 11.26
CA GLU A 237 -14.51 6.52 11.63
C GLU A 237 -15.26 7.67 10.92
N TYR A 238 -15.76 7.47 9.69
CA TYR A 238 -16.63 8.44 9.02
C TYR A 238 -17.98 8.61 9.73
N LYS A 239 -18.55 7.54 10.30
CA LYS A 239 -19.75 7.64 11.14
C LYS A 239 -19.51 8.52 12.38
N GLU A 240 -18.34 8.38 13.00
CA GLU A 240 -17.96 9.19 14.16
C GLU A 240 -17.79 10.67 13.81
N LEU A 241 -17.38 11.01 12.59
CA LEU A 241 -17.27 12.40 12.15
C LEU A 241 -18.62 13.10 12.04
N GLY A 242 -19.68 12.36 11.70
CA GLY A 242 -21.06 12.89 11.63
C GLY A 242 -21.25 14.03 10.63
N CYS A 243 -20.43 14.09 9.58
CA CYS A 243 -20.47 15.10 8.52
C CYS A 243 -20.66 14.46 7.14
N PRO A 244 -21.12 15.21 6.13
CA PRO A 244 -21.20 14.75 4.75
C PRO A 244 -19.85 14.28 4.21
N ILE A 245 -19.88 13.22 3.39
CA ILE A 245 -18.70 12.64 2.76
C ILE A 245 -18.85 12.73 1.25
N VAL A 246 -17.98 13.46 0.60
CA VAL A 246 -17.90 13.49 -0.86
C VAL A 246 -17.08 12.29 -1.34
N LEU A 247 -17.72 11.40 -2.10
CA LEU A 247 -17.16 10.12 -2.52
C LEU A 247 -17.71 9.73 -3.90
N PRO A 248 -16.89 9.23 -4.86
CA PRO A 248 -17.39 8.69 -6.12
C PRO A 248 -17.96 7.28 -5.91
N VAL A 249 -19.29 7.14 -5.92
CA VAL A 249 -20.01 5.89 -5.55
C VAL A 249 -20.16 4.93 -6.72
N GLU A 250 -20.17 5.41 -7.96
CA GLU A 250 -20.56 4.63 -9.16
C GLU A 250 -19.84 3.29 -9.31
N ASN A 251 -18.61 3.18 -8.81
CA ASN A 251 -17.78 1.96 -8.88
C ASN A 251 -17.84 1.08 -7.63
N LEU A 252 -18.67 1.44 -6.65
CA LEU A 252 -18.83 0.62 -5.45
C LEU A 252 -19.62 -0.66 -5.76
N ARG A 253 -19.02 -1.82 -5.47
CA ARG A 253 -19.73 -3.10 -5.58
C ARG A 253 -20.93 -3.09 -4.64
N LYS A 254 -22.01 -3.83 -4.99
CA LYS A 254 -23.25 -3.91 -4.19
C LYS A 254 -23.00 -4.25 -2.70
N GLU A 255 -22.03 -5.12 -2.42
CA GLU A 255 -21.64 -5.51 -1.05
C GLU A 255 -21.06 -4.34 -0.23
N LEU A 256 -20.51 -3.34 -0.91
CA LEU A 256 -19.92 -2.16 -0.33
C LEU A 256 -20.99 -1.09 -0.03
N GLY A 257 -22.08 -1.07 -0.79
CA GLY A 257 -23.20 -0.15 -0.59
C GLY A 257 -23.88 -0.33 0.77
N THR A 258 -23.90 -1.55 1.32
CA THR A 258 -24.49 -1.81 2.65
C THR A 258 -23.69 -1.19 3.80
N ILE A 259 -22.37 -1.16 3.72
CA ILE A 259 -21.50 -0.57 4.75
C ILE A 259 -21.66 0.95 4.78
N LEU A 260 -21.91 1.56 3.61
CA LEU A 260 -22.03 3.00 3.45
C LEU A 260 -23.47 3.53 3.62
N GLN A 261 -24.47 2.65 3.77
CA GLN A 261 -25.89 3.03 3.84
C GLN A 261 -26.25 4.01 4.97
N ASN A 262 -25.43 4.07 6.02
CA ASN A 262 -25.67 4.94 7.18
C ASN A 262 -24.79 6.21 7.15
N LEU A 263 -24.11 6.49 6.04
CA LEU A 263 -23.28 7.69 5.87
C LEU A 263 -24.03 8.70 4.99
N ASP A 264 -23.86 9.97 5.29
CA ASP A 264 -24.34 11.08 4.44
C ASP A 264 -23.36 11.26 3.28
N ILE A 265 -23.65 10.60 2.13
CA ILE A 265 -22.78 10.55 0.96
C ILE A 265 -23.23 11.51 -0.11
N LEU A 266 -22.33 12.38 -0.50
CA LEU A 266 -22.45 13.27 -1.66
C LEU A 266 -21.69 12.62 -2.83
N ASP A 267 -22.42 11.96 -3.72
CA ASP A 267 -21.85 11.20 -4.85
C ASP A 267 -21.39 12.12 -5.96
N TYR A 268 -20.10 12.47 -5.96
CA TYR A 268 -19.45 13.24 -7.01
C TYR A 268 -18.53 12.33 -7.83
N GLY A 269 -18.81 12.19 -9.12
CA GLY A 269 -18.15 11.21 -9.99
C GLY A 269 -16.65 11.48 -10.19
N LEU A 270 -15.88 10.42 -10.42
CA LEU A 270 -14.44 10.48 -10.70
C LEU A 270 -14.07 9.54 -11.86
N GLU A 271 -13.59 10.10 -12.97
CA GLU A 271 -12.95 9.36 -14.06
C GLU A 271 -11.44 9.51 -13.97
N ILE A 272 -10.71 8.41 -14.11
CA ILE A 272 -9.24 8.45 -14.22
C ILE A 272 -8.86 8.25 -15.68
N LYS A 273 -8.37 9.32 -16.31
CA LYS A 273 -8.03 9.35 -17.73
C LYS A 273 -6.70 10.08 -17.94
N ALA A 274 -5.72 9.37 -18.52
CA ALA A 274 -4.40 9.95 -18.80
C ALA A 274 -4.49 11.23 -19.63
N GLY A 275 -3.77 12.27 -19.19
CA GLY A 275 -3.74 13.56 -19.85
C GLY A 275 -5.02 14.40 -19.72
N SER A 276 -5.98 13.99 -18.89
CA SER A 276 -7.24 14.70 -18.69
C SER A 276 -7.25 15.44 -17.36
N PHE A 277 -7.80 16.64 -17.38
CA PHE A 277 -8.23 17.41 -16.21
C PHE A 277 -9.49 18.16 -16.58
N ASP A 278 -10.64 17.70 -16.11
CA ASP A 278 -11.95 18.28 -16.44
C ASP A 278 -12.82 18.30 -15.18
N ILE A 279 -13.55 19.41 -14.97
CA ILE A 279 -14.42 19.61 -13.80
C ILE A 279 -15.84 19.85 -14.32
N ARG A 280 -16.78 19.13 -13.76
CA ARG A 280 -18.20 19.13 -14.12
C ARG A 280 -19.07 19.31 -12.88
N LYS A 281 -20.32 19.66 -13.05
CA LYS A 281 -21.30 19.87 -11.96
C LYS A 281 -21.39 18.68 -10.99
N ASN A 282 -21.27 17.47 -11.51
CA ASN A 282 -21.48 16.23 -10.76
C ASN A 282 -20.32 15.23 -10.89
N GLY A 283 -19.12 15.71 -11.22
CA GLY A 283 -17.94 14.84 -11.29
C GLY A 283 -16.75 15.50 -11.96
N CYS A 284 -15.65 14.77 -12.05
CA CYS A 284 -14.42 15.23 -12.70
C CYS A 284 -13.67 14.11 -13.40
N SER A 285 -12.78 14.51 -14.32
CA SER A 285 -11.78 13.61 -14.93
C SER A 285 -10.39 14.07 -14.52
N LEU A 286 -9.58 13.16 -13.97
CA LEU A 286 -8.23 13.44 -13.49
C LEU A 286 -7.23 12.48 -14.13
N ASN A 287 -5.99 12.96 -14.33
CA ASN A 287 -4.89 12.12 -14.82
C ASN A 287 -4.52 10.98 -13.85
N SER A 288 -4.70 11.20 -12.56
CA SER A 288 -4.43 10.24 -11.49
C SER A 288 -5.37 10.44 -10.31
N PRO A 289 -5.66 9.40 -9.50
CA PRO A 289 -6.60 9.47 -8.38
C PRO A 289 -5.96 10.14 -7.15
N LEU A 290 -5.62 11.41 -7.26
CA LEU A 290 -5.09 12.20 -6.16
C LEU A 290 -6.24 12.81 -5.35
N ALA A 291 -6.27 12.52 -4.04
CA ALA A 291 -7.31 13.02 -3.15
C ALA A 291 -7.40 14.56 -3.16
N VAL A 292 -6.26 15.25 -3.23
CA VAL A 292 -6.24 16.72 -3.34
C VAL A 292 -6.81 17.20 -4.66
N GLY A 293 -6.48 16.54 -5.79
CA GLY A 293 -7.03 16.89 -7.09
C GLY A 293 -8.56 16.73 -7.14
N TYR A 294 -9.05 15.62 -6.59
CA TYR A 294 -10.47 15.36 -6.47
C TYR A 294 -11.17 16.39 -5.57
N ALA A 295 -10.62 16.67 -4.38
CA ALA A 295 -11.18 17.69 -3.49
C ALA A 295 -11.21 19.08 -4.11
N LEU A 296 -10.13 19.50 -4.77
CA LEU A 296 -10.09 20.79 -5.46
C LEU A 296 -11.09 20.85 -6.60
N SER A 297 -11.34 19.75 -7.32
CA SER A 297 -12.39 19.70 -8.36
C SER A 297 -13.77 19.93 -7.77
N VAL A 298 -14.11 19.25 -6.68
CA VAL A 298 -15.37 19.45 -5.95
C VAL A 298 -15.51 20.89 -5.45
N LEU A 299 -14.46 21.41 -4.79
CA LEU A 299 -14.47 22.73 -4.19
C LEU A 299 -14.53 23.85 -5.25
N THR A 300 -13.87 23.66 -6.39
CA THR A 300 -13.93 24.62 -7.50
C THR A 300 -15.37 24.72 -8.04
N GLU A 301 -16.05 23.61 -8.26
CA GLU A 301 -17.44 23.58 -8.69
C GLU A 301 -18.40 24.13 -7.63
N ALA A 302 -18.07 23.92 -6.34
CA ALA A 302 -18.84 24.45 -5.22
C ALA A 302 -18.80 25.98 -5.08
N ASN A 303 -17.94 26.67 -5.84
CA ASN A 303 -17.82 28.14 -5.95
C ASN A 303 -17.63 28.85 -4.59
N PRO A 304 -16.66 28.50 -3.77
CA PRO A 304 -16.40 29.18 -2.49
C PRO A 304 -15.79 30.56 -2.70
N LYS A 305 -15.83 31.39 -1.66
CA LYS A 305 -15.18 32.70 -1.63
C LYS A 305 -13.66 32.59 -1.70
N GLU A 306 -13.10 31.69 -0.90
CA GLU A 306 -11.68 31.36 -0.91
C GLU A 306 -11.44 29.93 -0.41
N ILE A 307 -10.32 29.34 -0.81
CA ILE A 307 -9.83 28.02 -0.32
C ILE A 307 -8.44 28.20 0.26
N LYS A 308 -8.27 27.87 1.53
CA LYS A 308 -6.98 27.82 2.22
C LYS A 308 -6.58 26.37 2.45
N LEU A 309 -5.29 26.07 2.21
CA LEU A 309 -4.74 24.74 2.30
C LEU A 309 -3.82 24.62 3.53
N VAL A 310 -3.98 23.57 4.32
CA VAL A 310 -3.13 23.26 5.47
C VAL A 310 -2.77 21.78 5.45
N GLY A 311 -1.54 21.43 5.83
CA GLY A 311 -1.10 20.04 5.89
C GLY A 311 -0.81 19.42 4.53
N PHE A 312 -0.29 20.22 3.59
CA PHE A 312 0.17 19.79 2.26
C PHE A 312 1.70 19.89 2.13
N ASP A 313 2.40 19.78 3.22
CA ASP A 313 3.84 19.86 3.38
C ASP A 313 4.60 18.59 2.94
N GLY A 314 3.88 17.62 2.37
CA GLY A 314 4.47 16.40 1.84
C GLY A 314 4.82 15.40 2.93
N TYR A 315 5.70 14.47 2.57
CA TYR A 315 6.28 13.49 3.50
C TYR A 315 7.63 14.01 3.99
N ASP A 316 7.98 13.77 5.26
CA ASP A 316 9.28 14.13 5.80
C ASP A 316 10.37 13.34 5.04
N PHE A 317 11.30 14.05 4.40
CA PHE A 317 12.45 13.45 3.71
C PHE A 317 13.41 12.72 4.66
N ARG A 318 13.24 12.90 5.98
CA ARG A 318 14.07 12.31 7.04
C ARG A 318 13.53 10.98 7.56
N ASP A 319 12.30 10.62 7.24
CA ASP A 319 11.77 9.28 7.50
C ASP A 319 12.32 8.32 6.44
N PRO A 320 13.13 7.32 6.84
CA PRO A 320 13.79 6.39 5.93
C PRO A 320 12.82 5.46 5.22
#